data_32d3794772554d8278b03ddaf7a9a682
#
_entry.id   32d3794772554d8278b03ddaf7a9a682
#
_cell.length_a   1.000
_cell.length_b   1.000
_cell.length_c   1.000
_cell.angle_alpha   90.00
_cell.angle_beta   90.00
_cell.angle_gamma   90.00
#
_symmetry.space_group_name_H-M   'P 1'
#
loop_
_entity.id
_entity.type
_entity.pdbx_description
1 polymer ?
#
loop_
_entity_poly.entity_id
_entity_poly.type
_entity_poly.pdbx_seq_one_letter_code
_entity_poly.pdbx_strand_id
1 'polypeptide(L)'
;RFESRGLGDVYKRQTMKLVNENELKKLLENLKIEETVAGGSVANSIVSLAQLGNKVGFIGKISDDELGSKYEEGLNLEKVKYFYTKKKEKIPTGTCLILITPDSERTMVTFLGTAGKINDSDIDINAIKESEILFLEGYLWDEGEPKKAFDKAIKHSNKVAMSLSDLF
;
A
#
# COMPACT_ATOMS: atom_id res chain seq x y z
N ARG A 1 -9.31 -28.55 1.53
CA ARG A 1 -9.68 -28.44 2.97
C ARG A 1 -8.38 -28.31 3.74
N PHE A 2 -7.99 -27.09 4.07
CA PHE A 2 -6.81 -26.86 4.89
C PHE A 2 -7.25 -26.92 6.35
N GLU A 3 -6.85 -27.93 7.07
CA GLU A 3 -6.81 -27.90 8.53
C GLU A 3 -5.53 -27.17 8.96
N SER A 4 -5.56 -25.84 9.00
CA SER A 4 -4.51 -25.05 9.67
C SER A 4 -4.77 -25.01 11.17
N ARG A 5 -4.59 -26.13 11.85
CA ARG A 5 -4.48 -26.10 13.31
C ARG A 5 -3.20 -25.36 13.68
N GLY A 6 -3.32 -24.14 14.13
CA GLY A 6 -2.25 -23.37 14.74
C GLY A 6 -2.01 -21.95 14.21
N LEU A 7 -2.22 -21.65 12.92
CA LEU A 7 -2.08 -20.30 12.40
C LEU A 7 -3.39 -19.50 12.50
N GLY A 8 -4.54 -20.15 12.38
CA GLY A 8 -5.85 -19.50 12.41
C GLY A 8 -6.23 -18.91 13.77
N ASP A 9 -5.78 -19.49 14.88
CA ASP A 9 -6.16 -19.03 16.22
C ASP A 9 -5.35 -17.82 16.69
N VAL A 10 -4.16 -17.59 16.16
CA VAL A 10 -3.30 -16.45 16.51
C VAL A 10 -3.69 -15.18 15.71
N TYR A 11 -4.39 -15.33 14.59
CA TYR A 11 -4.71 -14.24 13.67
C TYR A 11 -6.22 -14.03 13.44
N LYS A 12 -7.07 -14.66 14.24
CA LYS A 12 -8.52 -14.53 14.12
C LYS A 12 -8.99 -13.14 14.54
N ARG A 13 -9.70 -12.51 13.64
CA ARG A 13 -10.57 -11.31 13.67
C ARG A 13 -9.98 -10.05 13.08
N GLN A 14 -10.36 -9.76 11.80
CA GLN A 14 -10.45 -8.42 11.19
C GLN A 14 -9.34 -7.39 11.51
N THR A 15 -8.22 -7.84 12.02
CA THR A 15 -7.08 -6.98 12.35
C THR A 15 -5.99 -7.15 11.30
N MET A 16 -5.40 -6.03 10.90
CA MET A 16 -4.18 -6.06 10.12
C MET A 16 -3.00 -6.38 11.04
N LYS A 17 -2.20 -7.38 10.68
CA LYS A 17 -0.94 -7.68 11.35
C LYS A 17 0.23 -7.26 10.48
N LEU A 18 1.12 -6.46 11.03
CA LEU A 18 2.40 -6.16 10.41
C LEU A 18 3.38 -7.31 10.63
N VAL A 19 4.09 -7.69 9.57
CA VAL A 19 5.12 -8.73 9.59
C VAL A 19 6.38 -8.25 8.89
N ASN A 20 7.50 -8.89 9.23
CA ASN A 20 8.75 -8.70 8.51
C ASN A 20 8.84 -9.63 7.29
N GLU A 21 9.87 -9.42 6.46
CA GLU A 21 10.08 -10.18 5.22
C GLU A 21 10.21 -11.70 5.45
N ASN A 22 10.91 -12.10 6.51
CA ASN A 22 11.11 -13.52 6.82
C ASN A 22 9.82 -14.20 7.26
N GLU A 23 8.99 -13.51 8.03
CA GLU A 23 7.67 -14.00 8.45
C GLU A 23 6.75 -14.16 7.24
N LEU A 24 6.72 -13.18 6.34
CA LEU A 24 5.95 -13.26 5.09
C LEU A 24 6.40 -14.46 4.24
N LYS A 25 7.72 -14.63 4.02
CA LYS A 25 8.27 -15.76 3.26
C LYS A 25 7.83 -17.10 3.81
N LYS A 26 7.94 -17.30 5.14
CA LYS A 26 7.48 -18.53 5.79
C LYS A 26 6.00 -18.81 5.60
N LEU A 27 5.16 -17.77 5.60
CA LEU A 27 3.74 -17.93 5.32
C LEU A 27 3.49 -18.36 3.88
N LEU A 28 4.17 -17.72 2.93
CA LEU A 28 4.02 -18.01 1.49
C LEU A 28 4.49 -19.43 1.12
N GLU A 29 5.48 -20.00 1.80
CA GLU A 29 5.93 -21.39 1.58
C GLU A 29 4.82 -22.43 1.75
N ASN A 30 3.82 -22.13 2.58
CA ASN A 30 2.75 -23.06 2.94
C ASN A 30 1.38 -22.69 2.34
N LEU A 31 1.33 -21.67 1.50
CA LEU A 31 0.08 -21.15 0.94
C LEU A 31 0.13 -21.14 -0.59
N LYS A 32 -1.00 -21.51 -1.19
CA LYS A 32 -1.23 -21.30 -2.61
C LYS A 32 -1.87 -19.92 -2.79
N ILE A 33 -1.23 -19.07 -3.57
CA ILE A 33 -1.78 -17.77 -3.93
C ILE A 33 -2.82 -18.00 -5.05
N GLU A 34 -4.04 -17.59 -4.80
CA GLU A 34 -5.16 -17.70 -5.75
C GLU A 34 -5.15 -16.52 -6.72
N GLU A 35 -4.92 -15.31 -6.21
CA GLU A 35 -4.96 -14.08 -6.98
C GLU A 35 -3.95 -13.07 -6.45
N THR A 36 -3.42 -12.23 -7.34
CA THR A 36 -2.55 -11.10 -7.01
C THR A 36 -3.05 -9.85 -7.74
N VAL A 37 -3.47 -8.85 -6.99
CA VAL A 37 -4.02 -7.60 -7.52
C VAL A 37 -3.30 -6.39 -6.92
N ALA A 38 -3.29 -5.29 -7.66
CA ALA A 38 -2.90 -4.00 -7.09
C ALA A 38 -3.92 -3.61 -6.02
N GLY A 39 -3.43 -3.14 -4.87
CA GLY A 39 -4.28 -2.81 -3.72
C GLY A 39 -3.68 -1.69 -2.88
N GLY A 40 -4.20 -1.55 -1.68
CA GLY A 40 -3.88 -0.47 -0.75
C GLY A 40 -5.05 0.51 -0.64
N SER A 41 -5.33 0.98 0.56
CA SER A 41 -6.52 1.78 0.86
C SER A 41 -6.56 3.11 0.08
N VAL A 42 -5.43 3.83 0.03
CA VAL A 42 -5.31 5.05 -0.81
C VAL A 42 -5.49 4.71 -2.27
N ALA A 43 -4.81 3.69 -2.77
CA ALA A 43 -4.89 3.32 -4.18
C ALA A 43 -6.33 2.95 -4.58
N ASN A 44 -7.04 2.18 -3.75
CA ASN A 44 -8.44 1.82 -4.00
C ASN A 44 -9.35 3.06 -4.05
N SER A 45 -9.13 4.03 -3.14
CA SER A 45 -9.86 5.31 -3.14
C SER A 45 -9.60 6.12 -4.40
N ILE A 46 -8.34 6.20 -4.83
CA ILE A 46 -7.93 6.94 -6.03
C ILE A 46 -8.43 6.25 -7.31
N VAL A 47 -8.38 4.92 -7.38
CA VAL A 47 -8.96 4.15 -8.50
C VAL A 47 -10.47 4.41 -8.61
N SER A 48 -11.19 4.39 -7.48
CA SER A 48 -12.63 4.71 -7.47
C SER A 48 -12.91 6.12 -7.98
N LEU A 49 -12.10 7.11 -7.61
CA LEU A 49 -12.21 8.48 -8.13
C LEU A 49 -11.89 8.55 -9.63
N ALA A 50 -10.91 7.79 -10.12
CA ALA A 50 -10.63 7.69 -11.55
C ALA A 50 -11.81 7.13 -12.34
N GLN A 51 -12.43 6.06 -11.84
CA GLN A 51 -13.61 5.45 -12.45
C GLN A 51 -14.83 6.40 -12.47
N LEU A 52 -14.92 7.34 -11.53
CA LEU A 52 -15.89 8.43 -11.53
C LEU A 52 -15.52 9.59 -12.47
N GLY A 53 -14.47 9.46 -13.26
CA GLY A 53 -14.07 10.44 -14.27
C GLY A 53 -13.15 11.56 -13.77
N ASN A 54 -12.64 11.47 -12.55
CA ASN A 54 -11.70 12.46 -12.03
C ASN A 54 -10.28 12.25 -12.57
N LYS A 55 -9.52 13.33 -12.69
CA LYS A 55 -8.07 13.26 -12.94
C LYS A 55 -7.36 13.01 -11.63
N VAL A 56 -6.70 11.89 -11.52
CA VAL A 56 -6.08 11.44 -10.27
C VAL A 56 -4.62 11.04 -10.49
N GLY A 57 -3.85 11.12 -9.42
CA GLY A 57 -2.49 10.65 -9.37
C GLY A 57 -2.17 9.99 -8.04
N PHE A 58 -1.13 9.18 -8.05
CA PHE A 58 -0.68 8.43 -6.89
C PHE A 58 0.83 8.59 -6.71
N ILE A 59 1.25 8.89 -5.50
CA ILE A 59 2.64 8.88 -5.08
C ILE A 59 2.81 7.75 -4.06
N GLY A 60 3.67 6.79 -4.38
CA GLY A 60 3.96 5.66 -3.50
C GLY A 60 5.24 4.98 -3.94
N LYS A 61 5.91 4.28 -3.02
CA LYS A 61 7.22 3.68 -3.28
C LYS A 61 7.08 2.19 -3.52
N ILE A 62 7.57 1.74 -4.67
CA ILE A 62 7.65 0.32 -5.06
C ILE A 62 9.08 -0.02 -5.48
N SER A 63 9.44 -1.28 -5.44
CA SER A 63 10.70 -1.79 -5.98
C SER A 63 10.56 -2.13 -7.46
N ASP A 64 11.66 -2.18 -8.18
CA ASP A 64 11.72 -2.74 -9.53
C ASP A 64 11.78 -4.29 -9.44
N ASP A 65 10.63 -4.85 -9.08
CA ASP A 65 10.37 -6.28 -8.97
C ASP A 65 9.04 -6.63 -9.65
N GLU A 66 8.70 -7.92 -9.69
CA GLU A 66 7.48 -8.40 -10.34
C GLU A 66 6.21 -7.79 -9.76
N LEU A 67 6.12 -7.68 -8.41
CA LEU A 67 4.95 -7.09 -7.74
C LEU A 67 4.85 -5.59 -8.00
N GLY A 68 5.98 -4.88 -8.00
CA GLY A 68 6.02 -3.46 -8.34
C GLY A 68 5.57 -3.20 -9.78
N SER A 69 5.97 -4.05 -10.73
CA SER A 69 5.53 -3.96 -12.12
C SER A 69 4.02 -4.21 -12.27
N LYS A 70 3.50 -5.26 -11.63
CA LYS A 70 2.05 -5.54 -11.60
C LYS A 70 1.25 -4.41 -10.96
N TYR A 71 1.79 -3.80 -9.91
CA TYR A 71 1.15 -2.66 -9.23
C TYR A 71 1.03 -1.46 -10.15
N GLU A 72 2.12 -1.07 -10.81
CA GLU A 72 2.13 0.04 -11.76
C GLU A 72 1.21 -0.19 -12.95
N GLU A 73 1.23 -1.41 -13.52
CA GLU A 73 0.30 -1.81 -14.59
C GLU A 73 -1.16 -1.70 -14.15
N GLY A 74 -1.49 -2.16 -12.95
CA GLY A 74 -2.84 -2.08 -12.39
C GLY A 74 -3.33 -0.63 -12.27
N LEU A 75 -2.49 0.28 -11.77
CA LEU A 75 -2.84 1.70 -11.69
C LEU A 75 -3.00 2.34 -13.09
N ASN A 76 -2.12 1.99 -14.03
CA ASN A 76 -2.19 2.50 -15.40
C ASN A 76 -3.46 2.06 -16.14
N LEU A 77 -3.91 0.81 -15.97
CA LEU A 77 -5.17 0.30 -16.52
C LEU A 77 -6.37 1.12 -16.02
N GLU A 78 -6.35 1.54 -14.78
CA GLU A 78 -7.37 2.39 -14.15
C GLU A 78 -7.17 3.89 -14.42
N LYS A 79 -6.23 4.26 -15.30
CA LYS A 79 -5.90 5.65 -15.66
C LYS A 79 -5.44 6.52 -14.49
N VAL A 80 -4.89 5.91 -13.47
CA VAL A 80 -4.24 6.61 -12.36
C VAL A 80 -2.80 6.94 -12.76
N LYS A 81 -2.44 8.22 -12.75
CA LYS A 81 -1.07 8.63 -13.05
C LYS A 81 -0.17 8.32 -11.84
N TYR A 82 0.86 7.54 -12.07
CA TYR A 82 1.82 7.15 -11.03
C TYR A 82 3.06 8.08 -11.06
N PHE A 83 3.37 8.70 -9.93
CA PHE A 83 4.46 9.67 -9.79
C PHE A 83 5.60 9.13 -8.94
N TYR A 84 6.22 8.09 -9.38
CA TYR A 84 7.41 7.50 -8.78
C TYR A 84 8.19 6.72 -9.84
N THR A 85 9.49 6.93 -9.90
CA THR A 85 10.35 6.13 -10.79
C THR A 85 10.84 4.91 -10.06
N LYS A 86 10.40 3.73 -10.51
CA LYS A 86 10.89 2.46 -9.97
C LYS A 86 12.40 2.38 -10.05
N LYS A 87 13.01 1.85 -9.01
CA LYS A 87 14.41 1.50 -8.93
C LYS A 87 14.56 0.19 -8.15
N LYS A 88 15.65 -0.53 -8.40
CA LYS A 88 15.94 -1.74 -7.65
C LYS A 88 16.26 -1.37 -6.21
N GLU A 89 15.32 -1.65 -5.33
CA GLU A 89 15.47 -1.43 -3.89
C GLU A 89 16.05 -2.68 -3.23
N LYS A 90 16.64 -2.51 -2.03
CA LYS A 90 17.10 -3.65 -1.22
C LYS A 90 15.94 -4.44 -0.61
N ILE A 91 14.82 -3.76 -0.41
CA ILE A 91 13.60 -4.30 0.20
C ILE A 91 12.58 -4.46 -0.93
N PRO A 92 11.87 -5.61 -1.02
CA PRO A 92 10.88 -5.81 -2.07
C PRO A 92 9.64 -4.91 -1.88
N THR A 93 8.82 -4.86 -2.92
CA THR A 93 7.54 -4.16 -2.92
C THR A 93 6.65 -4.65 -1.78
N GLY A 94 5.95 -3.72 -1.14
CA GLY A 94 5.02 -4.00 -0.05
C GLY A 94 3.90 -4.95 -0.49
N THR A 95 3.51 -5.85 0.39
CA THR A 95 2.54 -6.91 0.11
C THR A 95 1.59 -7.10 1.28
N CYS A 96 0.31 -7.19 1.00
CA CYS A 96 -0.70 -7.62 1.97
C CYS A 96 -1.24 -8.99 1.57
N LEU A 97 -0.98 -10.00 2.39
CA LEU A 97 -1.56 -11.32 2.25
C LEU A 97 -2.93 -11.34 2.91
N ILE A 98 -3.97 -11.60 2.14
CA ILE A 98 -5.34 -11.69 2.61
C ILE A 98 -5.71 -13.17 2.71
N LEU A 99 -5.90 -13.65 3.92
CA LEU A 99 -6.33 -15.01 4.21
C LEU A 99 -7.85 -15.00 4.38
N ILE A 100 -8.55 -15.79 3.57
CA ILE A 100 -10.00 -15.95 3.65
C ILE A 100 -10.29 -17.35 4.14
N THR A 101 -10.99 -17.47 5.24
CA THR A 101 -11.41 -18.75 5.81
C THR A 101 -12.79 -19.17 5.30
N PRO A 102 -13.17 -20.48 5.41
CA PRO A 102 -14.45 -20.97 4.89
C PRO A 102 -15.70 -20.28 5.47
N ASP A 103 -15.57 -19.66 6.64
CA ASP A 103 -16.60 -18.83 7.27
C ASP A 103 -16.62 -17.37 6.76
N SER A 104 -15.86 -17.08 5.68
CA SER A 104 -15.74 -15.77 5.05
C SER A 104 -15.05 -14.70 5.91
N GLU A 105 -14.39 -15.09 7.00
CA GLU A 105 -13.56 -14.18 7.78
C GLU A 105 -12.25 -13.86 7.03
N ARG A 106 -11.81 -12.60 7.15
CA ARG A 106 -10.57 -12.12 6.52
C ARG A 106 -9.53 -11.78 7.58
N THR A 107 -8.32 -12.25 7.35
CA THR A 107 -7.13 -11.85 8.11
C THR A 107 -6.14 -11.22 7.16
N MET A 108 -5.67 -10.02 7.48
CA MET A 108 -4.68 -9.29 6.69
C MET A 108 -3.32 -9.39 7.35
N VAL A 109 -2.32 -9.87 6.60
CA VAL A 109 -0.93 -9.93 7.04
C VAL A 109 -0.11 -9.06 6.12
N THR A 110 0.37 -7.93 6.62
CA THR A 110 0.96 -6.87 5.82
C THR A 110 2.47 -6.76 6.07
N PHE A 111 3.22 -6.89 5.00
CA PHE A 111 4.61 -6.49 4.92
C PHE A 111 4.69 -5.17 4.16
N LEU A 112 5.08 -4.09 4.84
CA LEU A 112 5.12 -2.76 4.24
C LEU A 112 6.16 -2.63 3.12
N GLY A 113 7.22 -3.42 3.17
CA GLY A 113 8.25 -3.41 2.15
C GLY A 113 8.84 -2.01 1.91
N THR A 114 9.11 -1.72 0.66
CA THR A 114 9.59 -0.41 0.20
C THR A 114 8.62 0.72 0.49
N ALA A 115 7.31 0.47 0.50
CA ALA A 115 6.31 1.51 0.78
C ALA A 115 6.52 2.15 2.16
N GLY A 116 6.90 1.35 3.17
CA GLY A 116 7.25 1.83 4.51
C GLY A 116 8.58 2.60 4.59
N LYS A 117 9.29 2.76 3.45
CA LYS A 117 10.56 3.49 3.33
C LYS A 117 10.45 4.71 2.43
N ILE A 118 9.22 5.16 2.16
CA ILE A 118 9.01 6.42 1.46
C ILE A 118 9.64 7.56 2.26
N ASN A 119 10.27 8.50 1.57
CA ASN A 119 10.94 9.63 2.20
C ASN A 119 10.70 10.91 1.39
N ASP A 120 11.21 12.02 1.86
CA ASP A 120 11.00 13.33 1.26
C ASP A 120 11.56 13.46 -0.16
N SER A 121 12.61 12.71 -0.50
CA SER A 121 13.17 12.70 -1.87
C SER A 121 12.29 11.98 -2.88
N ASP A 122 11.39 11.11 -2.43
CA ASP A 122 10.45 10.37 -3.28
C ASP A 122 9.21 11.22 -3.67
N ILE A 123 9.05 12.42 -3.08
CA ILE A 123 7.88 13.28 -3.28
C ILE A 123 8.04 14.19 -4.50
N ASP A 124 7.19 13.99 -5.49
CA ASP A 124 7.08 14.87 -6.67
C ASP A 124 6.28 16.14 -6.31
N ILE A 125 7.03 17.22 -6.06
CA ILE A 125 6.45 18.52 -5.68
C ILE A 125 5.59 19.12 -6.80
N ASN A 126 5.94 18.88 -8.07
CA ASN A 126 5.19 19.45 -9.19
C ASN A 126 3.81 18.80 -9.28
N ALA A 127 3.75 17.46 -9.16
CA ALA A 127 2.49 16.74 -9.11
C ALA A 127 1.58 17.24 -7.98
N ILE A 128 2.16 17.51 -6.78
CA ILE A 128 1.40 18.03 -5.65
C ILE A 128 0.88 19.44 -5.91
N LYS A 129 1.71 20.34 -6.43
CA LYS A 129 1.31 21.72 -6.73
C LYS A 129 0.24 21.81 -7.80
N GLU A 130 0.26 20.91 -8.79
CA GLU A 130 -0.75 20.81 -9.84
C GLU A 130 -2.06 20.18 -9.35
N SER A 131 -2.05 19.53 -8.20
CA SER A 131 -3.24 18.89 -7.61
C SER A 131 -4.10 19.90 -6.88
N GLU A 132 -5.42 19.76 -7.01
CA GLU A 132 -6.37 20.55 -6.23
C GLU A 132 -6.40 20.10 -4.76
N ILE A 133 -6.36 18.80 -4.53
CA ILE A 133 -6.43 18.18 -3.21
C ILE A 133 -5.34 17.12 -3.09
N LEU A 134 -4.56 17.19 -2.02
CA LEU A 134 -3.70 16.12 -1.56
C LEU A 134 -4.47 15.25 -0.57
N PHE A 135 -4.61 13.95 -0.87
CA PHE A 135 -5.23 12.98 0.04
C PHE A 135 -4.17 12.12 0.71
N LEU A 136 -4.20 12.06 2.03
CA LEU A 136 -3.27 11.32 2.88
C LEU A 136 -4.00 10.26 3.70
N GLU A 137 -3.32 9.18 4.01
CA GLU A 137 -3.76 8.17 4.99
C GLU A 137 -2.76 8.01 6.13
N GLY A 138 -3.28 7.82 7.34
CA GLY A 138 -2.51 7.82 8.57
C GLY A 138 -1.63 6.60 8.81
N TYR A 139 -1.74 5.53 8.02
CA TYR A 139 -0.98 4.29 8.24
C TYR A 139 0.55 4.44 8.31
N LEU A 140 1.11 5.46 7.70
CA LEU A 140 2.55 5.74 7.71
C LEU A 140 2.86 7.09 8.41
N TRP A 141 1.94 7.58 9.26
CA TRP A 141 2.10 8.85 9.95
C TRP A 141 3.10 8.82 11.12
N ASP A 142 3.69 7.69 11.41
CA ASP A 142 4.67 7.53 12.46
C ASP A 142 5.93 8.38 12.23
N GLU A 143 6.68 8.63 13.30
CA GLU A 143 7.95 9.34 13.23
C GLU A 143 8.94 8.66 12.28
N GLY A 144 9.79 9.46 11.64
CA GLY A 144 10.81 8.97 10.73
C GLY A 144 10.66 9.48 9.29
N GLU A 145 11.20 8.73 8.34
CA GLU A 145 11.24 9.15 6.94
C GLU A 145 9.85 9.31 6.29
N PRO A 146 8.87 8.42 6.52
CA PRO A 146 7.52 8.63 5.97
C PRO A 146 6.87 9.93 6.47
N LYS A 147 7.06 10.28 7.75
CA LYS A 147 6.55 11.53 8.29
C LYS A 147 7.14 12.77 7.60
N LYS A 148 8.44 12.73 7.29
CA LYS A 148 9.10 13.81 6.53
C LYS A 148 8.53 13.95 5.12
N ALA A 149 8.21 12.81 4.47
CA ALA A 149 7.53 12.81 3.17
C ALA A 149 6.16 13.48 3.25
N PHE A 150 5.34 13.15 4.26
CA PHE A 150 4.07 13.80 4.50
C PHE A 150 4.21 15.30 4.76
N ASP A 151 5.12 15.69 5.63
CA ASP A 151 5.36 17.12 5.96
C ASP A 151 5.75 17.92 4.72
N LYS A 152 6.60 17.35 3.86
CA LYS A 152 6.97 17.95 2.58
C LYS A 152 5.78 18.07 1.65
N ALA A 153 4.97 17.01 1.53
CA ALA A 153 3.79 16.99 0.68
C ALA A 153 2.76 18.04 1.12
N ILE A 154 2.46 18.09 2.42
CA ILE A 154 1.53 19.06 3.01
C ILE A 154 2.00 20.48 2.76
N LYS A 155 3.29 20.76 2.96
CA LYS A 155 3.87 22.09 2.76
C LYS A 155 3.67 22.65 1.35
N HIS A 156 3.58 21.78 0.35
CA HIS A 156 3.49 22.15 -1.07
C HIS A 156 2.09 21.97 -1.67
N SER A 157 1.13 21.49 -0.89
CA SER A 157 -0.23 21.25 -1.34
C SER A 157 -1.12 22.49 -1.25
N ASN A 158 -2.15 22.54 -2.09
CA ASN A 158 -3.17 23.58 -2.06
C ASN A 158 -4.21 23.32 -0.96
N LYS A 159 -4.71 22.08 -0.90
CA LYS A 159 -5.66 21.59 0.09
C LYS A 159 -5.26 20.19 0.53
N VAL A 160 -5.50 19.86 1.78
CA VAL A 160 -5.23 18.53 2.35
C VAL A 160 -6.51 17.90 2.85
N ALA A 161 -6.73 16.67 2.45
CA ALA A 161 -7.69 15.77 3.07
C ALA A 161 -6.92 14.59 3.68
N MET A 162 -7.35 14.10 4.83
CA MET A 162 -6.67 13.01 5.52
C MET A 162 -7.69 12.04 6.11
N SER A 163 -7.47 10.75 5.85
CA SER A 163 -8.07 9.68 6.62
C SER A 163 -7.16 9.33 7.79
N LEU A 164 -7.71 9.20 8.99
CA LEU A 164 -6.94 8.75 10.16
C LEU A 164 -6.61 7.26 10.07
N SER A 165 -7.23 6.57 9.12
CA SER A 165 -7.03 5.14 8.85
C SER A 165 -7.54 4.27 9.99
N ASP A 166 -6.68 3.56 10.70
CA ASP A 166 -7.04 2.71 11.83
C ASP A 166 -6.21 3.08 13.07
N LEU A 167 -6.73 2.73 14.24
CA LEU A 167 -6.00 2.86 15.51
C LEU A 167 -5.27 1.53 15.74
N PHE A 168 -3.95 1.58 15.72
CA PHE A 168 -3.08 0.44 16.08
C PHE A 168 -2.60 0.57 17.51
#